data_3265606b650cc45c6a6b680b5c259820
#
_entry.id   3265606b650cc45c6a6b680b5c259820
#
_cell.length_a   1.000
_cell.length_b   1.000
_cell.length_c   1.000
_cell.angle_alpha   90.00
_cell.angle_beta   90.00
_cell.angle_gamma   90.00
#
_symmetry.space_group_name_H-M   'P 1'
#
loop_
_entity.id
_entity.type
_entity.pdbx_description
1 polymer ?
#
loop_
_entity_poly.entity_id
_entity_poly.type
_entity_poly.pdbx_seq_one_letter_code
_entity_poly.pdbx_strand_id
1 'polypeptide(L)' 'MTKEDCRANALKCYQVAQKAADRDVRRTLLSLAMQWRELATQIERLQRLQPKNASEATLSGRRPTLH' A
#
# COMPACT_ATOMS: atom_id res chain seq x y z
N MET A 1 7.11 -0.68 -4.95
CA MET A 1 6.12 -1.56 -4.30
C MET A 1 4.73 -1.03 -4.55
N THR A 2 3.82 -1.88 -4.95
CA THR A 2 2.46 -1.48 -5.25
C THR A 2 1.53 -1.85 -4.10
N LYS A 3 0.30 -1.30 -4.14
CA LYS A 3 -0.69 -1.66 -3.13
C LYS A 3 -1.05 -3.14 -3.20
N GLU A 4 -0.99 -3.72 -4.38
CA GLU A 4 -1.24 -5.15 -4.54
C GLU A 4 -0.15 -5.98 -3.86
N ASP A 5 1.10 -5.54 -3.96
CA ASP A 5 2.19 -6.20 -3.25
C ASP A 5 1.99 -6.15 -1.74
N CYS A 6 1.56 -4.98 -1.24
CA CYS A 6 1.31 -4.83 0.19
C CYS A 6 0.19 -5.75 0.66
N ARG A 7 -0.88 -5.85 -0.13
CA ARG A 7 -1.99 -6.73 0.21
C ARG A 7 -1.58 -8.20 0.18
N ALA A 8 -0.77 -8.57 -0.79
CA ALA A 8 -0.25 -9.94 -0.87
C ALA A 8 0.60 -10.27 0.35
N ASN A 9 1.44 -9.32 0.77
CA ASN A 9 2.27 -9.52 1.95
C ASN A 9 1.42 -9.63 3.21
N ALA A 10 0.36 -8.83 3.30
CA ALA A 10 -0.56 -8.91 4.44
C ALA A 10 -1.22 -10.29 4.50
N LEU A 11 -1.64 -10.80 3.36
CA LEU A 11 -2.26 -12.12 3.30
C LEU A 11 -1.30 -13.20 3.74
N LYS A 12 -0.05 -13.11 3.28
CA LYS A 12 0.96 -14.08 3.70
C LYS A 12 1.15 -14.06 5.20
N CYS A 13 1.19 -12.87 5.79
CA CYS A 13 1.34 -12.76 7.24
C CYS A 13 0.17 -13.42 7.96
N TYR A 14 -1.04 -13.22 7.47
CA TYR A 14 -2.21 -13.87 8.05
C TYR A 14 -2.11 -15.38 7.96
N GLN A 15 -1.71 -15.88 6.80
CA GLN A 15 -1.64 -17.33 6.59
C GLN A 15 -0.59 -17.96 7.50
N VAL A 16 0.56 -17.33 7.65
CA VAL A 16 1.60 -17.84 8.53
C VAL A 16 1.15 -17.74 9.98
N ALA A 17 0.47 -16.65 10.33
CA ALA A 17 -0.02 -16.47 11.70
C ALA A 17 -0.98 -17.58 12.09
N GLN A 18 -1.84 -18.00 11.17
CA GLN A 18 -2.80 -19.07 11.46
C GLN A 18 -2.12 -20.38 11.74
N LYS A 19 -0.94 -20.60 11.18
CA LYS A 19 -0.19 -21.84 11.37
C LYS A 19 0.79 -21.75 12.53
N ALA A 20 1.03 -20.57 13.06
CA ALA A 20 1.98 -20.40 14.13
C ALA A 20 1.43 -20.97 15.43
N ALA A 21 2.24 -21.77 16.10
CA ALA A 21 1.88 -22.34 17.39
C ALA A 21 2.15 -21.35 18.53
N ASP A 22 3.15 -20.51 18.34
CA ASP A 22 3.58 -19.56 19.37
C ASP A 22 2.66 -18.34 19.32
N ARG A 23 2.13 -17.98 20.48
CA ARG A 23 1.20 -16.85 20.57
C ARG A 23 1.90 -15.53 20.22
N ASP A 24 3.11 -15.36 20.68
CA ASP A 24 3.84 -14.10 20.43
C ASP A 24 4.18 -13.96 18.95
N VAL A 25 4.56 -15.05 18.31
CA VAL A 25 4.82 -15.04 16.88
C VAL A 25 3.54 -14.70 16.11
N ARG A 26 2.42 -15.30 16.53
CA ARG A 26 1.14 -15.03 15.88
C ARG A 26 0.77 -13.56 16.00
N ARG A 27 0.93 -13.01 17.20
CA ARG A 27 0.61 -11.59 17.43
C ARG A 27 1.47 -10.69 16.56
N THR A 28 2.75 -10.98 16.49
CA THR A 28 3.68 -10.18 15.68
C THR A 28 3.28 -10.23 14.21
N LEU A 29 2.94 -11.42 13.71
CA LEU A 29 2.55 -11.55 12.31
C LEU A 29 1.25 -10.83 12.01
N LEU A 30 0.28 -10.87 12.92
CA LEU A 30 -0.95 -10.15 12.74
C LEU A 30 -0.72 -8.65 12.73
N SER A 31 0.17 -8.18 13.57
CA SER A 31 0.53 -6.77 13.60
C SER A 31 1.18 -6.34 12.28
N LEU A 32 2.07 -7.17 11.75
CA LEU A 32 2.69 -6.90 10.46
C LEU A 32 1.65 -6.88 9.34
N ALA A 33 0.70 -7.80 9.39
CA ALA A 33 -0.35 -7.84 8.38
C ALA A 33 -1.13 -6.53 8.38
N MET A 34 -1.44 -6.01 9.55
CA MET A 34 -2.14 -4.74 9.65
C MET A 34 -1.31 -3.60 9.09
N GLN A 35 -0.01 -3.60 9.34
CA GLN A 35 0.87 -2.57 8.83
C GLN A 35 0.94 -2.62 7.30
N TRP A 36 0.99 -3.81 6.72
CA TRP A 36 0.97 -3.94 5.26
C TRP A 36 -0.32 -3.42 4.67
N ARG A 37 -1.45 -3.71 5.31
CA ARG A 37 -2.74 -3.22 4.83
C ARG A 37 -2.82 -1.70 4.92
N GLU A 38 -2.30 -1.14 5.98
CA GLU A 38 -2.29 0.30 6.15
C GLU A 38 -1.42 0.96 5.09
N LEU A 39 -0.28 0.37 4.79
CA LEU A 39 0.58 0.88 3.74
C LEU A 39 -0.14 0.86 2.40
N ALA A 40 -0.87 -0.21 2.11
CA ALA A 40 -1.64 -0.28 0.88
C ALA A 40 -2.65 0.86 0.80
N THR A 41 -3.30 1.16 1.91
CA THR A 41 -4.25 2.27 1.97
C THR A 41 -3.56 3.60 1.70
N GLN A 42 -2.39 3.80 2.26
CA GLN A 42 -1.64 5.03 2.05
C GLN A 42 -1.20 5.19 0.60
N ILE A 43 -0.76 4.10 -0.02
CA ILE A 43 -0.40 4.13 -1.44
C ILE A 43 -1.61 4.52 -2.27
N GLU A 44 -2.76 3.95 -1.95
CA GLU A 44 -4.00 4.27 -2.65
C GLU A 44 -4.35 5.75 -2.53
N ARG A 45 -4.20 6.30 -1.34
CA ARG A 45 -4.47 7.72 -1.12
C ARG A 45 -3.53 8.60 -1.92
N LEU A 46 -2.25 8.24 -1.94
CA LEU A 46 -1.28 8.99 -2.71
C LEU A 46 -1.61 8.96 -4.19
N GLN A 47 -2.06 7.84 -4.69
CA GLN A 47 -2.43 7.72 -6.09
C GLN A 47 -3.64 8.60 -6.42
N ARG A 48 -4.57 8.73 -5.47
CA ARG A 48 -5.72 9.61 -5.67
C ARG A 48 -5.32 11.08 -5.66
N LEU A 49 -4.37 11.43 -4.80
CA LEU A 49 -3.91 12.80 -4.70
C LEU A 49 -3.07 13.22 -5.89
N GLN A 50 -2.47 12.25 -6.56
CA GLN A 50 -1.62 12.50 -7.72
C GLN A 50 -2.12 11.72 -8.92
N PRO A 51 -3.28 12.11 -9.44
CA PRO A 51 -3.80 11.41 -10.62
C PRO A 51 -2.87 11.58 -11.81
N LYS A 52 -2.87 10.60 -12.66
CA LYS A 52 -1.97 10.59 -13.81
C LYS A 52 -2.11 11.83 -14.68
N ASN A 53 -3.34 12.20 -14.98
CA ASN A 53 -3.54 13.33 -15.86
C ASN A 53 -3.04 14.62 -15.24
N ALA A 54 -3.16 14.77 -13.94
CA ALA A 54 -2.60 15.95 -13.27
C ALA A 54 -1.08 15.95 -13.38
N SER A 55 -0.50 14.78 -13.20
CA SER A 55 0.94 14.63 -13.30
C SER A 55 1.42 14.94 -14.70
N GLU A 56 0.71 14.44 -15.67
CA GLU A 56 1.04 14.67 -17.07
C GLU A 56 0.88 16.14 -17.44
N ALA A 57 -0.18 16.74 -16.96
CA ALA A 57 -0.41 18.16 -17.23
C ALA A 57 0.71 19.00 -16.64
N THR A 58 1.16 18.65 -15.46
CA THR A 58 2.25 19.37 -14.83
C THR A 58 3.52 19.25 -15.63
N LEU A 59 3.78 18.08 -16.12
CA LEU A 59 4.99 17.83 -16.89
C LEU A 59 4.96 18.55 -18.23
N SER A 60 3.80 18.57 -18.83
CA SER A 60 3.70 19.23 -20.10
C SER A 60 3.73 20.72 -19.92
N GLY A 61 3.63 21.04 -19.03
CA GLY A 61 3.76 22.28 -18.89
C GLY A 61 2.95 23.30 -18.73
N ARG A 62 3.04 22.18 -18.96
CA ARG A 62 2.61 22.60 -18.70
C ARG A 62 1.96 23.12 -18.59
N ARG A 63 1.85 23.19 -18.62
CA ARG A 63 1.35 23.64 -18.42
C ARG A 63 0.79 24.07 -18.44
N PRO A 64 0.77 24.31 -18.63
CA PRO A 64 0.28 24.82 -18.62
C PRO A 64 -0.24 25.18 -18.59
N THR A 65 -0.23 25.47 -18.58
CA THR A 65 -0.62 25.92 -18.57
C THR A 65 -1.20 26.25 -18.56
N LEU A 66 -1.10 26.38 -18.55
CA LEU A 66 -1.42 26.63 -18.52
C LEU A 66 -1.90 26.85 -18.71
N HIS A 67 -1.97 26.99 -18.97
CA HIS A 67 -2.03 27.13 -19.17
C HIS A 67 -2.13 27.14 -19.22
#